data_97835cd12135e5550efdaae7e69f41bc
#
_entry.id   97835cd12135e5550efdaae7e69f41bc
#
_cell.length_a   1.000
_cell.length_b   1.000
_cell.length_c   1.000
_cell.angle_alpha   90.00
_cell.angle_beta   90.00
_cell.angle_gamma   90.00
#
_symmetry.space_group_name_H-M   'P 1'
#
loop_
_entity.id
_entity.type
_entity.pdbx_description
1 polymer ?
#
loop_
_entity_poly.entity_id
_entity_poly.type
_entity_poly.pdbx_seq_one_letter_code
_entity_poly.pdbx_strand_id
1 'polypeptide(L)'
;MPQRMWNQYTAVKEYPMMKEYLERFRTTSFFNEVPGLISFFYLQGQALVDYVRIPVWASALDPRIHVFWIQPTRSGKTIAWEFTGEVAEKAGLNTDMFTSGTDSALIGSIDSFSDGDGGYETVEKEGLLGGKKCLNFDEGSILLQSNPKQFFSEVILYLQQAMNPVGSHSNTLTKHMKNGKVETESRVSFWITSFPPSGVKEYVLTKGLFQRVLLLYRPWSDDMRQMVSERRMAGVFKNKLTEVQSLDDIATHFSGIAERTRQRLLLLSNTTDEEWDGLTPAGKEEIARACMHEMFTIDPSFEPQILASVEEYYTLVRGMEKHLSDVVCSFIPNILNYTVLFATHLALMRVMRDDIPHDADWKVTGDDVEVATEILYDIYEQLVLWLESEVEVGAKAAEKVARRDEWSNAFKVCKTSEIEGKGDGWVLKNDMFDRYANQLGKSKPTVYKRFKDVEGLFNTYRVGNSVYVRFKED
;
A
#
# COMPACT_ATOMS: atom_id res chain seq x y z
N MET A 1 16.30 0.98 -15.80
CA MET A 1 17.50 0.16 -15.56
C MET A 1 17.09 -1.31 -15.47
N PRO A 2 17.97 -2.30 -15.76
CA PRO A 2 17.62 -3.68 -15.51
C PRO A 2 17.37 -3.88 -14.01
N GLN A 3 16.33 -4.68 -13.68
CA GLN A 3 16.05 -5.03 -12.29
C GLN A 3 17.28 -5.68 -11.64
N ARG A 4 17.61 -5.27 -10.42
CA ARG A 4 18.64 -5.95 -9.63
C ARG A 4 18.28 -7.42 -9.42
N MET A 5 19.28 -8.27 -9.55
CA MET A 5 19.14 -9.69 -9.18
C MET A 5 19.20 -9.81 -7.65
N TRP A 6 18.47 -10.77 -7.09
CA TRP A 6 18.37 -11.00 -5.64
C TRP A 6 19.72 -11.08 -4.91
N ASN A 7 20.73 -11.69 -5.54
CA ASN A 7 22.07 -11.82 -4.98
C ASN A 7 22.90 -10.53 -5.04
N GLN A 8 22.37 -9.45 -5.58
CA GLN A 8 23.01 -8.14 -5.63
C GLN A 8 22.67 -7.27 -4.42
N TYR A 9 21.58 -7.57 -3.72
CA TYR A 9 21.22 -6.83 -2.51
C TYR A 9 22.17 -7.16 -1.36
N THR A 10 22.66 -6.13 -0.67
CA THR A 10 23.56 -6.27 0.48
C THR A 10 22.90 -7.10 1.59
N ALA A 11 21.60 -6.87 1.88
CA ALA A 11 20.84 -7.66 2.84
C ALA A 11 20.89 -9.17 2.56
N VAL A 12 20.81 -9.58 1.29
CA VAL A 12 20.86 -11.01 0.92
C VAL A 12 22.24 -11.60 1.09
N LYS A 13 23.30 -10.79 0.87
CA LYS A 13 24.69 -11.24 1.06
C LYS A 13 25.04 -11.42 2.52
N GLU A 14 24.54 -10.55 3.38
CA GLU A 14 24.93 -10.49 4.79
C GLU A 14 24.09 -11.39 5.70
N TYR A 15 22.86 -11.70 5.29
CA TYR A 15 21.92 -12.46 6.11
C TYR A 15 21.59 -13.83 5.48
N PRO A 16 22.24 -14.91 5.91
CA PRO A 16 22.08 -16.25 5.33
C PRO A 16 20.62 -16.74 5.31
N MET A 17 19.84 -16.45 6.35
CA MET A 17 18.43 -16.86 6.44
C MET A 17 17.57 -16.14 5.39
N MET A 18 17.82 -14.87 5.14
CA MET A 18 17.15 -14.13 4.07
C MET A 18 17.49 -14.71 2.71
N LYS A 19 18.77 -15.05 2.50
CA LYS A 19 19.21 -15.70 1.26
C LYS A 19 18.48 -17.03 1.04
N GLU A 20 18.41 -17.88 2.06
CA GLU A 20 17.73 -19.17 1.99
C GLU A 20 16.23 -19.02 1.71
N TYR A 21 15.58 -18.08 2.39
CA TYR A 21 14.18 -17.75 2.13
C TYR A 21 13.97 -17.34 0.67
N LEU A 22 14.81 -16.44 0.15
CA LEU A 22 14.69 -15.93 -1.21
C LEU A 22 14.99 -16.99 -2.27
N GLU A 23 15.93 -17.91 -2.04
CA GLU A 23 16.17 -19.01 -2.95
C GLU A 23 14.95 -19.89 -3.12
N ARG A 24 14.25 -20.20 -2.02
CA ARG A 24 12.99 -20.98 -2.02
C ARG A 24 11.83 -20.17 -2.61
N PHE A 25 11.66 -18.93 -2.19
CA PHE A 25 10.63 -18.03 -2.74
C PHE A 25 10.78 -17.85 -4.25
N ARG A 26 11.98 -17.60 -4.73
CA ARG A 26 12.30 -17.43 -6.14
C ARG A 26 11.95 -18.65 -6.98
N THR A 27 12.21 -19.85 -6.45
CA THR A 27 11.87 -21.09 -7.15
C THR A 27 10.38 -21.33 -7.23
N THR A 28 9.61 -20.84 -6.30
CA THR A 28 8.15 -21.00 -6.22
C THR A 28 7.41 -19.89 -6.97
N SER A 29 7.82 -18.62 -6.81
CA SER A 29 7.08 -17.43 -7.25
C SER A 29 7.53 -16.86 -8.59
N PHE A 30 8.11 -17.66 -9.48
CA PHE A 30 8.53 -17.21 -10.80
C PHE A 30 9.48 -15.99 -10.79
N PHE A 31 10.48 -16.00 -9.91
CA PHE A 31 11.53 -14.97 -9.85
C PHE A 31 11.05 -13.56 -9.45
N ASN A 32 9.98 -13.45 -8.70
CA ASN A 32 9.56 -12.18 -8.11
C ASN A 32 10.45 -11.81 -6.91
N GLU A 33 11.66 -11.39 -7.17
CA GLU A 33 12.73 -11.27 -6.16
C GLU A 33 12.47 -10.17 -5.13
N VAL A 34 12.09 -8.97 -5.57
CA VAL A 34 11.80 -7.88 -4.61
C VAL A 34 10.54 -8.13 -3.81
N PRO A 35 9.41 -8.58 -4.38
CA PRO A 35 8.30 -9.05 -3.56
C PRO A 35 8.69 -10.13 -2.57
N GLY A 36 9.59 -11.05 -2.93
CA GLY A 36 10.14 -12.05 -2.02
C GLY A 36 10.92 -11.44 -0.85
N LEU A 37 11.80 -10.48 -1.14
CA LEU A 37 12.55 -9.75 -0.11
C LEU A 37 11.60 -9.01 0.85
N ILE A 38 10.58 -8.35 0.30
CA ILE A 38 9.60 -7.64 1.12
C ILE A 38 8.71 -8.60 1.92
N SER A 39 8.37 -9.79 1.37
CA SER A 39 7.59 -10.78 2.11
C SER A 39 8.35 -11.32 3.34
N PHE A 40 9.66 -11.37 3.31
CA PHE A 40 10.47 -11.70 4.48
C PHE A 40 10.27 -10.67 5.61
N PHE A 41 10.42 -9.38 5.30
CA PHE A 41 10.17 -8.31 6.28
C PHE A 41 8.70 -8.25 6.73
N TYR A 42 7.77 -8.53 5.85
CA TYR A 42 6.34 -8.63 6.16
C TYR A 42 6.06 -9.70 7.23
N LEU A 43 6.62 -10.90 7.08
CA LEU A 43 6.50 -11.98 8.06
C LEU A 43 7.17 -11.61 9.39
N GLN A 44 8.38 -11.06 9.32
CA GLN A 44 9.10 -10.62 10.51
C GLN A 44 8.32 -9.52 11.25
N GLY A 45 7.76 -8.55 10.54
CA GLY A 45 6.94 -7.50 11.15
C GLY A 45 5.70 -8.03 11.83
N GLN A 46 5.03 -9.01 11.22
CA GLN A 46 3.86 -9.66 11.83
C GLN A 46 4.23 -10.50 13.06
N ALA A 47 5.39 -11.15 13.05
CA ALA A 47 5.88 -11.89 14.22
C ALA A 47 6.15 -10.97 15.42
N LEU A 48 6.60 -9.75 15.16
CA LEU A 48 7.06 -8.78 16.17
C LEU A 48 5.98 -7.79 16.62
N VAL A 49 4.79 -7.81 16.06
CA VAL A 49 3.76 -6.76 16.27
C VAL A 49 3.36 -6.53 17.73
N ASP A 50 3.50 -7.51 18.60
CA ASP A 50 3.17 -7.39 20.03
C ASP A 50 4.32 -6.86 20.87
N TYR A 51 5.56 -6.86 20.36
CA TYR A 51 6.75 -6.65 21.18
C TYR A 51 7.54 -5.39 20.86
N VAL A 52 7.45 -4.88 19.63
CA VAL A 52 8.27 -3.77 19.15
C VAL A 52 7.45 -2.53 18.89
N ARG A 53 7.91 -1.40 19.42
CA ARG A 53 7.49 -0.06 19.01
C ARG A 53 8.74 0.75 18.70
N ILE A 54 8.69 1.47 17.59
CA ILE A 54 9.82 2.25 17.07
C ILE A 54 9.46 3.72 17.23
N PRO A 55 10.19 4.48 18.07
CA PRO A 55 9.90 5.89 18.28
C PRO A 55 10.19 6.68 16.99
N VAL A 56 9.21 7.45 16.53
CA VAL A 56 9.34 8.36 15.39
C VAL A 56 8.65 9.67 15.74
N TRP A 57 9.43 10.73 15.92
CA TRP A 57 8.93 12.06 16.31
C TRP A 57 8.10 12.01 17.59
N ALA A 58 6.86 12.46 17.52
CA ALA A 58 5.91 12.46 18.65
C ALA A 58 5.02 11.20 18.69
N SER A 59 5.33 10.18 17.87
CA SER A 59 4.53 8.95 17.74
C SER A 59 5.43 7.71 17.75
N ALA A 60 4.83 6.55 17.67
CA ALA A 60 5.54 5.29 17.50
C ALA A 60 4.99 4.56 16.26
N LEU A 61 5.89 3.93 15.51
CA LEU A 61 5.52 2.95 14.50
C LEU A 61 5.50 1.56 15.14
N ASP A 62 4.63 0.69 14.66
CA ASP A 62 4.73 -0.74 14.91
C ASP A 62 5.51 -1.43 13.78
N PRO A 63 6.01 -2.67 13.97
CA PRO A 63 6.91 -3.31 13.02
C PRO A 63 6.22 -3.86 11.78
N ARG A 64 4.89 -3.75 11.64
CA ARG A 64 4.14 -4.30 10.51
C ARG A 64 4.54 -3.64 9.19
N ILE A 65 4.57 -4.44 8.15
CA ILE A 65 4.73 -4.00 6.77
C ILE A 65 3.41 -4.24 6.04
N HIS A 66 2.84 -3.19 5.46
CA HIS A 66 1.67 -3.31 4.60
C HIS A 66 2.10 -3.18 3.15
N VAL A 67 1.75 -4.16 2.32
CA VAL A 67 2.23 -4.25 0.94
C VAL A 67 1.07 -4.09 -0.04
N PHE A 68 1.27 -3.28 -1.06
CA PHE A 68 0.40 -3.21 -2.22
C PHE A 68 1.20 -3.51 -3.49
N TRP A 69 1.08 -4.72 -4.00
CA TRP A 69 1.87 -5.22 -5.10
C TRP A 69 1.11 -5.18 -6.43
N ILE A 70 1.58 -4.33 -7.35
CA ILE A 70 1.03 -4.14 -8.68
C ILE A 70 1.92 -4.85 -9.71
N GLN A 71 1.35 -5.84 -10.39
CA GLN A 71 2.02 -6.58 -11.47
C GLN A 71 0.98 -7.19 -12.41
N PRO A 72 1.26 -7.38 -13.71
CA PRO A 72 0.33 -8.01 -14.63
C PRO A 72 -0.21 -9.36 -14.16
N THR A 73 -1.34 -9.78 -14.72
CA THR A 73 -1.93 -11.10 -14.44
C THR A 73 -0.98 -12.23 -14.83
N ARG A 74 -1.08 -13.37 -14.15
CA ARG A 74 -0.25 -14.57 -14.38
C ARG A 74 1.24 -14.38 -14.06
N SER A 75 1.60 -13.36 -13.30
CA SER A 75 2.98 -13.10 -12.88
C SER A 75 3.42 -13.87 -11.64
N GLY A 76 2.58 -14.73 -11.08
CA GLY A 76 2.91 -15.56 -9.91
C GLY A 76 2.58 -14.91 -8.56
N LYS A 77 1.77 -13.83 -8.51
CA LYS A 77 1.40 -13.15 -7.25
C LYS A 77 0.70 -14.09 -6.25
N THR A 78 -0.28 -14.86 -6.72
CA THR A 78 -1.02 -15.81 -5.88
C THR A 78 -0.11 -16.91 -5.35
N ILE A 79 0.77 -17.47 -6.19
CA ILE A 79 1.73 -18.50 -5.78
C ILE A 79 2.73 -17.93 -4.77
N ALA A 80 3.14 -16.66 -4.91
CA ALA A 80 3.99 -15.98 -3.96
C ALA A 80 3.31 -15.86 -2.59
N TRP A 81 2.01 -15.57 -2.57
CA TRP A 81 1.23 -15.56 -1.32
C TRP A 81 1.09 -16.95 -0.72
N GLU A 82 0.81 -17.97 -1.52
CA GLU A 82 0.73 -19.37 -1.05
C GLU A 82 2.02 -19.77 -0.32
N PHE A 83 3.18 -19.47 -0.90
CA PHE A 83 4.47 -19.69 -0.25
C PHE A 83 4.61 -18.90 1.06
N THR A 84 4.33 -17.60 1.01
CA THR A 84 4.44 -16.72 2.18
C THR A 84 3.50 -17.16 3.30
N GLY A 85 2.26 -17.56 2.96
CA GLY A 85 1.25 -18.04 3.88
C GLY A 85 1.68 -19.38 4.52
N GLU A 86 2.23 -20.31 3.76
CA GLU A 86 2.75 -21.58 4.31
C GLU A 86 3.86 -21.34 5.33
N VAL A 87 4.79 -20.43 5.04
CA VAL A 87 5.84 -20.05 6.00
C VAL A 87 5.23 -19.39 7.25
N ALA A 88 4.25 -18.49 7.07
CA ALA A 88 3.55 -17.85 8.18
C ALA A 88 2.90 -18.88 9.11
N GLU A 89 2.11 -19.80 8.56
CA GLU A 89 1.42 -20.84 9.33
C GLU A 89 2.40 -21.74 10.09
N LYS A 90 3.48 -22.17 9.45
CA LYS A 90 4.55 -22.94 10.10
C LYS A 90 5.26 -22.15 11.21
N ALA A 91 5.36 -20.82 11.07
CA ALA A 91 5.90 -19.93 12.11
C ALA A 91 4.90 -19.63 13.23
N GLY A 92 3.69 -20.20 13.20
CA GLY A 92 2.63 -19.94 14.19
C GLY A 92 1.92 -18.60 14.01
N LEU A 93 2.03 -17.98 12.84
CA LEU A 93 1.29 -16.76 12.48
C LEU A 93 -0.05 -17.15 11.83
N ASN A 94 -1.12 -16.52 12.28
CA ASN A 94 -2.43 -16.72 11.63
C ASN A 94 -2.43 -16.10 10.23
N THR A 95 -3.03 -16.79 9.29
CA THR A 95 -3.24 -16.30 7.92
C THR A 95 -4.72 -16.23 7.60
N ASP A 96 -5.10 -15.30 6.72
CA ASP A 96 -6.46 -15.19 6.24
C ASP A 96 -6.47 -14.58 4.83
N MET A 97 -7.57 -14.74 4.11
CA MET A 97 -7.72 -14.21 2.74
C MET A 97 -9.06 -13.48 2.59
N PHE A 98 -8.99 -12.25 2.07
CA PHE A 98 -10.16 -11.50 1.66
C PHE A 98 -10.27 -11.48 0.14
N THR A 99 -11.31 -12.10 -0.40
CA THR A 99 -11.62 -12.10 -1.83
C THR A 99 -12.83 -11.24 -2.15
N SER A 100 -13.84 -11.26 -1.28
CA SER A 100 -15.05 -10.45 -1.37
C SER A 100 -15.79 -10.51 -0.05
N GLY A 101 -16.55 -9.49 0.28
CA GLY A 101 -17.33 -9.52 1.52
C GLY A 101 -18.01 -8.20 1.83
N THR A 102 -18.78 -8.19 2.91
CA THR A 102 -19.41 -7.00 3.46
C THR A 102 -18.52 -6.32 4.49
N ASP A 103 -18.84 -5.11 4.90
CA ASP A 103 -18.23 -4.42 6.03
C ASP A 103 -18.30 -5.24 7.34
N SER A 104 -19.39 -6.05 7.52
CA SER A 104 -19.50 -7.00 8.63
C SER A 104 -18.48 -8.13 8.58
N ALA A 105 -18.09 -8.58 7.40
CA ALA A 105 -17.02 -9.57 7.26
C ALA A 105 -15.65 -8.97 7.64
N LEU A 106 -15.47 -7.66 7.43
CA LEU A 106 -14.21 -6.97 7.75
C LEU A 106 -14.10 -6.63 9.23
N ILE A 107 -15.15 -6.05 9.83
CA ILE A 107 -15.08 -5.52 11.21
C ILE A 107 -15.64 -6.52 12.22
N GLY A 108 -16.62 -7.30 11.82
CA GLY A 108 -17.34 -8.21 12.67
C GLY A 108 -18.84 -7.94 12.73
N SER A 109 -19.54 -8.77 13.48
CA SER A 109 -21.01 -8.69 13.66
C SER A 109 -21.41 -9.07 15.07
N ILE A 110 -22.59 -8.60 15.47
CA ILE A 110 -23.29 -9.06 16.68
C ILE A 110 -24.50 -9.86 16.23
N ASP A 111 -24.46 -11.15 16.44
CA ASP A 111 -25.58 -12.04 16.16
C ASP A 111 -26.38 -12.25 17.44
N SER A 112 -27.72 -12.20 17.32
CA SER A 112 -28.62 -12.45 18.45
C SER A 112 -29.37 -13.75 18.21
N PHE A 113 -29.28 -14.66 19.15
CA PHE A 113 -29.97 -15.96 19.12
C PHE A 113 -31.02 -15.99 20.24
N SER A 114 -32.19 -16.56 19.97
CA SER A 114 -33.17 -16.85 21.02
C SER A 114 -32.68 -18.01 21.87
N ASP A 115 -32.65 -17.86 23.18
CA ASP A 115 -32.24 -18.88 24.14
C ASP A 115 -33.33 -19.96 24.39
N GLY A 116 -34.47 -19.86 23.71
CA GLY A 116 -35.60 -20.80 23.87
C GLY A 116 -36.54 -20.47 25.04
N ASP A 117 -36.08 -19.68 26.02
CA ASP A 117 -36.85 -19.26 27.19
C ASP A 117 -37.38 -17.84 27.08
N GLY A 118 -37.31 -17.23 25.88
CA GLY A 118 -37.77 -15.86 25.56
C GLY A 118 -36.75 -14.77 25.81
N GLY A 119 -35.51 -15.15 26.14
CA GLY A 119 -34.34 -14.26 26.16
C GLY A 119 -33.61 -14.27 24.82
N TYR A 120 -32.63 -13.36 24.68
CA TYR A 120 -31.74 -13.29 23.53
C TYR A 120 -30.32 -13.31 24.05
N GLU A 121 -29.54 -14.28 23.61
CA GLU A 121 -28.09 -14.29 23.77
C GLU A 121 -27.44 -13.58 22.57
N THR A 122 -26.49 -12.67 22.84
CA THR A 122 -25.75 -11.97 21.80
C THR A 122 -24.34 -12.54 21.74
N VAL A 123 -23.92 -12.95 20.53
CA VAL A 123 -22.58 -13.41 20.25
C VAL A 123 -21.89 -12.45 19.31
N GLU A 124 -20.79 -11.89 19.77
CA GLU A 124 -19.92 -11.05 18.94
C GLU A 124 -19.01 -11.95 18.09
N LYS A 125 -18.98 -11.71 16.79
CA LYS A 125 -18.06 -12.35 15.84
C LYS A 125 -17.04 -11.35 15.38
N GLU A 126 -15.78 -11.65 15.64
CA GLU A 126 -14.65 -10.85 15.16
C GLU A 126 -14.57 -10.89 13.62
N GLY A 127 -14.28 -9.74 13.01
CA GLY A 127 -14.08 -9.64 11.57
C GLY A 127 -12.63 -9.90 11.14
N LEU A 128 -12.41 -9.88 9.83
CA LEU A 128 -11.09 -10.14 9.24
C LEU A 128 -10.04 -9.10 9.65
N LEU A 129 -10.43 -7.86 9.96
CA LEU A 129 -9.52 -6.79 10.38
C LEU A 129 -9.21 -6.82 11.86
N GLY A 130 -9.88 -7.67 12.65
CA GLY A 130 -9.59 -7.84 14.06
C GLY A 130 -8.44 -8.80 14.33
N GLY A 131 -7.85 -8.67 15.51
CA GLY A 131 -6.79 -9.53 16.00
C GLY A 131 -5.46 -9.41 15.25
N LYS A 132 -4.63 -10.43 15.41
CA LYS A 132 -3.26 -10.52 14.87
C LYS A 132 -3.22 -11.56 13.74
N LYS A 133 -2.99 -11.13 12.51
CA LYS A 133 -2.90 -12.05 11.35
C LYS A 133 -2.20 -11.44 10.14
N CYS A 134 -1.74 -12.31 9.25
CA CYS A 134 -1.33 -12.00 7.89
C CYS A 134 -2.57 -12.05 6.98
N LEU A 135 -3.01 -10.94 6.41
CA LEU A 135 -4.20 -10.90 5.56
C LEU A 135 -3.81 -10.65 4.11
N ASN A 136 -4.16 -11.61 3.25
CA ASN A 136 -4.10 -11.41 1.81
C ASN A 136 -5.39 -10.77 1.31
N PHE A 137 -5.25 -9.68 0.58
CA PHE A 137 -6.32 -9.04 -0.15
C PHE A 137 -6.06 -9.26 -1.64
N ASP A 138 -6.67 -10.29 -2.20
CA ASP A 138 -6.60 -10.56 -3.64
C ASP A 138 -7.47 -9.58 -4.41
N GLU A 139 -7.08 -9.24 -5.65
CA GLU A 139 -7.80 -8.28 -6.51
C GLU A 139 -7.91 -6.85 -5.95
N GLY A 140 -6.84 -6.31 -5.39
CA GLY A 140 -6.77 -4.93 -4.90
C GLY A 140 -6.98 -3.83 -5.94
N SER A 141 -7.12 -4.17 -7.24
CA SER A 141 -7.40 -3.21 -8.32
C SER A 141 -8.64 -2.34 -8.07
N ILE A 142 -9.59 -2.87 -7.32
CA ILE A 142 -10.80 -2.14 -6.93
C ILE A 142 -10.50 -0.92 -6.05
N LEU A 143 -9.45 -0.98 -5.24
CA LEU A 143 -8.99 0.12 -4.39
C LEU A 143 -8.36 1.26 -5.19
N LEU A 144 -7.94 0.98 -6.43
CA LEU A 144 -7.36 1.94 -7.37
C LEU A 144 -8.41 2.65 -8.24
N GLN A 145 -9.67 2.27 -8.13
CA GLN A 145 -10.75 2.87 -8.94
C GLN A 145 -11.08 4.29 -8.49
N SER A 146 -11.30 5.17 -9.45
CA SER A 146 -11.56 6.59 -9.20
C SER A 146 -12.95 6.89 -8.64
N ASN A 147 -13.92 6.00 -8.84
CA ASN A 147 -15.29 6.13 -8.32
C ASN A 147 -15.70 4.79 -7.72
N PRO A 148 -15.18 4.42 -6.54
CA PRO A 148 -15.67 3.23 -5.86
C PRO A 148 -17.17 3.39 -5.57
N LYS A 149 -17.95 2.32 -5.77
CA LYS A 149 -19.32 2.27 -5.24
C LYS A 149 -19.27 2.60 -3.74
N GLN A 150 -20.33 3.17 -3.19
CA GLN A 150 -20.38 3.66 -1.79
C GLN A 150 -19.81 2.63 -0.78
N PHE A 151 -20.09 1.36 -0.97
CA PHE A 151 -19.56 0.26 -0.18
C PHE A 151 -18.02 0.22 -0.13
N PHE A 152 -17.33 0.46 -1.26
CA PHE A 152 -15.86 0.44 -1.29
C PHE A 152 -15.20 1.66 -0.66
N SER A 153 -15.91 2.79 -0.56
CA SER A 153 -15.38 3.94 0.17
C SER A 153 -15.27 3.66 1.67
N GLU A 154 -16.18 2.88 2.22
CA GLU A 154 -16.14 2.44 3.62
C GLU A 154 -15.03 1.40 3.84
N VAL A 155 -14.88 0.42 2.94
CA VAL A 155 -13.78 -0.56 2.98
C VAL A 155 -12.41 0.13 2.99
N ILE A 156 -12.20 1.12 2.11
CA ILE A 156 -10.95 1.89 2.09
C ILE A 156 -10.69 2.59 3.42
N LEU A 157 -11.72 3.16 4.03
CA LEU A 157 -11.62 3.82 5.32
C LEU A 157 -11.23 2.84 6.44
N TYR A 158 -11.86 1.66 6.48
CA TYR A 158 -11.52 0.62 7.46
C TYR A 158 -10.10 0.08 7.27
N LEU A 159 -9.67 -0.13 6.03
CA LEU A 159 -8.29 -0.50 5.74
C LEU A 159 -7.30 0.57 6.21
N GLN A 160 -7.58 1.85 5.96
CA GLN A 160 -6.76 2.96 6.45
C GLN A 160 -6.64 2.97 7.97
N GLN A 161 -7.75 2.74 8.69
CA GLN A 161 -7.76 2.66 10.14
C GLN A 161 -6.96 1.46 10.64
N ALA A 162 -7.16 0.27 10.06
CA ALA A 162 -6.44 -0.95 10.42
C ALA A 162 -4.92 -0.86 10.19
N MET A 163 -4.48 -0.05 9.22
CA MET A 163 -3.06 0.19 8.92
C MET A 163 -2.42 1.27 9.78
N ASN A 164 -3.18 2.01 10.60
CA ASN A 164 -2.58 2.94 11.53
C ASN A 164 -1.78 2.18 12.61
N PRO A 165 -0.77 2.81 13.22
CA PRO A 165 0.04 2.17 14.24
C PRO A 165 -0.81 1.59 15.37
N VAL A 166 -0.49 0.37 15.78
CA VAL A 166 -1.12 -0.32 16.92
C VAL A 166 -1.06 0.56 18.17
N GLY A 167 -2.14 0.56 18.96
CA GLY A 167 -2.27 1.39 20.15
C GLY A 167 -2.51 2.89 19.87
N SER A 168 -2.63 3.30 18.61
CA SER A 168 -3.14 4.65 18.31
C SER A 168 -4.66 4.65 18.34
N HIS A 169 -5.27 5.76 18.82
CA HIS A 169 -6.73 5.90 18.76
C HIS A 169 -7.33 5.72 17.36
N SER A 170 -6.54 5.99 16.33
CA SER A 170 -6.95 5.83 14.94
C SER A 170 -6.88 4.40 14.42
N ASN A 171 -6.32 3.44 15.17
CA ASN A 171 -6.28 2.03 14.82
C ASN A 171 -7.54 1.27 15.32
N THR A 172 -8.32 1.84 16.23
CA THR A 172 -9.56 1.22 16.70
C THR A 172 -10.65 1.32 15.66
N LEU A 173 -11.07 0.19 15.14
CA LEU A 173 -12.19 0.06 14.20
C LEU A 173 -13.48 0.03 15.00
N THR A 174 -14.42 0.92 14.66
CA THR A 174 -15.70 1.00 15.34
C THR A 174 -16.82 0.88 14.33
N LYS A 175 -17.78 -0.01 14.60
CA LYS A 175 -19.01 -0.14 13.84
C LYS A 175 -20.23 -0.12 14.75
N HIS A 176 -21.13 0.82 14.49
CA HIS A 176 -22.42 0.87 15.16
C HIS A 176 -23.44 -0.02 14.44
N MET A 177 -24.07 -0.90 15.17
CA MET A 177 -25.06 -1.84 14.68
C MET A 177 -26.38 -1.65 15.43
N LYS A 178 -27.47 -2.21 14.91
CA LYS A 178 -28.78 -2.12 15.56
C LYS A 178 -28.78 -2.69 17.00
N ASN A 179 -27.98 -3.72 17.23
CA ASN A 179 -27.94 -4.47 18.49
C ASN A 179 -26.73 -4.13 19.36
N GLY A 180 -25.95 -3.10 19.02
CA GLY A 180 -24.79 -2.71 19.80
C GLY A 180 -23.69 -2.06 18.99
N LYS A 181 -22.47 -2.06 19.53
CA LYS A 181 -21.27 -1.50 18.94
C LYS A 181 -20.19 -2.57 18.93
N VAL A 182 -19.59 -2.82 17.76
CA VAL A 182 -18.37 -3.63 17.65
C VAL A 182 -17.18 -2.69 17.64
N GLU A 183 -16.22 -2.94 18.50
CA GLU A 183 -14.92 -2.26 18.55
C GLU A 183 -13.81 -3.29 18.49
N THR A 184 -12.88 -3.11 17.59
CA THR A 184 -11.72 -4.00 17.49
C THR A 184 -10.46 -3.21 17.17
N GLU A 185 -9.34 -3.61 17.75
CA GLU A 185 -8.02 -3.12 17.42
C GLU A 185 -7.40 -4.03 16.37
N SER A 186 -6.84 -3.46 15.31
CA SER A 186 -6.24 -4.24 14.23
C SER A 186 -4.73 -4.40 14.42
N ARG A 187 -4.29 -5.66 14.46
CA ARG A 187 -2.87 -6.07 14.44
C ARG A 187 -2.56 -6.84 13.15
N VAL A 188 -3.30 -6.53 12.10
CA VAL A 188 -3.24 -7.21 10.80
C VAL A 188 -2.18 -6.56 9.93
N SER A 189 -1.30 -7.38 9.34
CA SER A 189 -0.45 -6.98 8.22
C SER A 189 -1.15 -7.31 6.90
N PHE A 190 -1.11 -6.39 5.94
CA PHE A 190 -1.82 -6.51 4.67
C PHE A 190 -0.86 -6.85 3.53
N TRP A 191 -1.23 -7.87 2.76
CA TRP A 191 -0.60 -8.22 1.49
C TRP A 191 -1.63 -8.08 0.38
N ILE A 192 -1.64 -6.92 -0.29
CA ILE A 192 -2.64 -6.61 -1.31
C ILE A 192 -2.01 -6.83 -2.67
N THR A 193 -2.67 -7.60 -3.53
CA THR A 193 -2.21 -7.83 -4.91
C THR A 193 -3.15 -7.20 -5.92
N SER A 194 -2.59 -6.65 -6.99
CA SER A 194 -3.36 -6.03 -8.06
C SER A 194 -2.69 -6.26 -9.42
N PHE A 195 -3.48 -6.16 -10.48
CA PHE A 195 -2.94 -5.92 -11.82
C PHE A 195 -2.81 -4.40 -12.05
N PRO A 196 -1.94 -3.95 -12.99
CA PRO A 196 -1.83 -2.55 -13.33
C PRO A 196 -3.18 -2.02 -13.82
N PRO A 197 -3.76 -1.02 -13.14
CA PRO A 197 -5.02 -0.44 -13.58
C PRO A 197 -4.79 0.46 -14.80
N SER A 198 -5.74 0.52 -15.69
CA SER A 198 -5.75 1.54 -16.75
C SER A 198 -6.25 2.87 -16.16
N GLY A 199 -5.36 3.82 -15.97
CA GLY A 199 -5.73 5.18 -15.61
C GLY A 199 -6.04 5.41 -14.14
N VAL A 200 -5.04 5.29 -13.26
CA VAL A 200 -5.13 5.73 -11.86
C VAL A 200 -5.13 7.25 -11.82
N LYS A 201 -6.11 7.84 -11.16
CA LYS A 201 -6.13 9.28 -10.94
C LYS A 201 -5.20 9.65 -9.78
N GLU A 202 -4.49 10.76 -9.95
CA GLU A 202 -3.59 11.34 -8.95
C GLU A 202 -4.20 11.35 -7.54
N TYR A 203 -5.44 11.84 -7.39
CA TYR A 203 -6.09 11.93 -6.09
C TYR A 203 -6.32 10.58 -5.39
N VAL A 204 -6.33 9.46 -6.12
CA VAL A 204 -6.43 8.12 -5.52
C VAL A 204 -5.12 7.77 -4.82
N LEU A 205 -3.99 8.06 -5.46
CA LEU A 205 -2.65 7.78 -4.92
C LEU A 205 -2.30 8.68 -3.75
N THR A 206 -2.76 9.93 -3.76
CA THR A 206 -2.51 10.88 -2.66
C THR A 206 -3.44 10.69 -1.47
N LYS A 207 -4.45 9.81 -1.57
CA LYS A 207 -5.31 9.46 -0.43
C LYS A 207 -4.63 8.51 0.54
N GLY A 208 -4.94 8.69 1.81
CA GLY A 208 -4.31 8.08 2.96
C GLY A 208 -4.06 6.56 2.94
N LEU A 209 -4.76 5.74 2.13
CA LEU A 209 -4.49 4.31 2.01
C LEU A 209 -3.09 4.07 1.42
N PHE A 210 -2.80 4.70 0.27
CA PHE A 210 -1.54 4.50 -0.44
C PHE A 210 -0.33 5.13 0.26
N GLN A 211 -0.58 6.05 1.17
CA GLN A 211 0.44 6.61 2.07
C GLN A 211 0.75 5.73 3.28
N ARG A 212 0.07 4.58 3.44
CA ARG A 212 0.27 3.63 4.54
C ARG A 212 0.79 2.27 4.08
N VAL A 213 0.83 2.04 2.78
CA VAL A 213 1.33 0.79 2.19
C VAL A 213 2.66 1.01 1.48
N LEU A 214 3.51 0.00 1.47
CA LEU A 214 4.64 -0.07 0.58
C LEU A 214 4.13 -0.45 -0.80
N LEU A 215 4.15 0.50 -1.73
CA LEU A 215 3.64 0.33 -3.08
C LEU A 215 4.72 -0.29 -3.96
N LEU A 216 4.53 -1.55 -4.33
CA LEU A 216 5.43 -2.31 -5.19
C LEU A 216 4.89 -2.34 -6.61
N TYR A 217 5.50 -1.61 -7.52
CA TYR A 217 5.25 -1.81 -8.95
C TYR A 217 6.34 -2.70 -9.54
N ARG A 218 5.95 -3.72 -10.27
CA ARG A 218 6.91 -4.62 -10.94
C ARG A 218 6.54 -4.79 -12.42
N PRO A 219 7.35 -4.26 -13.33
CA PRO A 219 7.17 -4.49 -14.75
C PRO A 219 7.33 -5.97 -15.05
N TRP A 220 6.62 -6.44 -16.06
CA TRP A 220 6.68 -7.83 -16.53
C TRP A 220 7.27 -7.83 -17.93
N SER A 221 8.60 -7.94 -18.02
CA SER A 221 9.32 -7.91 -19.28
C SER A 221 9.04 -9.18 -20.13
N ASP A 222 9.30 -9.09 -21.41
CA ASP A 222 9.15 -10.25 -22.29
C ASP A 222 10.13 -11.37 -21.92
N ASP A 223 11.34 -11.03 -21.48
CA ASP A 223 12.31 -12.00 -20.97
C ASP A 223 11.78 -12.74 -19.74
N MET A 224 11.14 -12.05 -18.81
CA MET A 224 10.49 -12.68 -17.65
C MET A 224 9.33 -13.59 -18.09
N ARG A 225 8.53 -13.18 -19.06
CA ARG A 225 7.44 -13.99 -19.62
C ARG A 225 7.98 -15.27 -20.27
N GLN A 226 9.05 -15.14 -21.05
CA GLN A 226 9.71 -16.28 -21.68
C GLN A 226 10.27 -17.24 -20.62
N MET A 227 11.01 -16.74 -19.66
CA MET A 227 11.59 -17.51 -18.55
C MET A 227 10.53 -18.28 -17.74
N VAL A 228 9.39 -17.65 -17.43
CA VAL A 228 8.27 -18.31 -16.76
C VAL A 228 7.67 -19.40 -17.62
N SER A 229 7.49 -19.14 -18.92
CA SER A 229 6.95 -20.12 -19.88
C SER A 229 7.86 -21.33 -20.01
N GLU A 230 9.14 -21.12 -20.19
CA GLU A 230 10.17 -22.19 -20.27
C GLU A 230 10.19 -23.03 -18.98
N ARG A 231 10.09 -22.40 -17.81
CA ARG A 231 10.08 -23.10 -16.53
C ARG A 231 8.80 -23.91 -16.31
N ARG A 232 7.64 -23.37 -16.68
CA ARG A 232 6.37 -24.13 -16.64
C ARG A 232 6.46 -25.36 -17.52
N MET A 233 6.98 -25.22 -18.74
CA MET A 233 7.17 -26.34 -19.67
C MET A 233 8.15 -27.37 -19.10
N ALA A 234 9.27 -26.91 -18.52
CA ALA A 234 10.23 -27.81 -17.88
C ALA A 234 9.63 -28.58 -16.70
N GLY A 235 8.76 -27.94 -15.91
CA GLY A 235 8.03 -28.59 -14.82
C GLY A 235 7.08 -29.68 -15.30
N VAL A 236 6.40 -29.45 -16.43
CA VAL A 236 5.49 -30.44 -17.04
C VAL A 236 6.26 -31.68 -17.54
N PHE A 237 7.44 -31.48 -18.14
CA PHE A 237 8.16 -32.57 -18.80
C PHE A 237 9.18 -33.30 -17.90
N LYS A 238 9.67 -32.68 -16.83
CA LYS A 238 10.77 -33.26 -16.04
C LYS A 238 10.33 -34.15 -14.90
N ASN A 239 9.07 -34.26 -14.59
CA ASN A 239 8.55 -35.13 -13.49
C ASN A 239 9.42 -35.15 -12.21
N LYS A 240 10.30 -34.20 -12.04
CA LYS A 240 11.04 -33.94 -10.82
C LYS A 240 10.12 -33.07 -9.96
N LEU A 241 9.31 -33.72 -9.15
CA LEU A 241 9.02 -33.19 -7.84
C LEU A 241 10.38 -32.83 -7.26
N THR A 242 10.76 -31.56 -7.34
CA THR A 242 11.83 -31.00 -6.52
C THR A 242 11.52 -31.50 -5.12
N GLU A 243 12.46 -32.18 -4.47
CA GLU A 243 12.36 -32.49 -3.05
C GLU A 243 11.80 -31.26 -2.39
N VAL A 244 10.61 -31.42 -1.77
CA VAL A 244 9.99 -30.33 -1.02
C VAL A 244 10.92 -30.12 0.16
N GLN A 245 11.82 -29.15 0.02
CA GLN A 245 12.70 -28.75 1.11
C GLN A 245 11.80 -28.26 2.24
N SER A 246 12.02 -28.77 3.43
CA SER A 246 11.31 -28.34 4.63
C SER A 246 11.43 -26.79 4.77
N LEU A 247 10.34 -26.14 5.12
CA LEU A 247 10.32 -24.71 5.46
C LEU A 247 10.52 -24.48 6.97
N ASP A 248 10.79 -25.56 7.73
CA ASP A 248 10.80 -25.51 9.20
C ASP A 248 11.92 -24.62 9.73
N ASP A 249 13.11 -24.63 9.11
CA ASP A 249 14.22 -23.75 9.51
C ASP A 249 13.88 -22.27 9.32
N ILE A 250 13.22 -21.94 8.20
CA ILE A 250 12.77 -20.59 7.91
C ILE A 250 11.66 -20.18 8.90
N ALA A 251 10.70 -21.04 9.15
CA ALA A 251 9.63 -20.79 10.10
C ALA A 251 10.18 -20.60 11.53
N THR A 252 11.14 -21.44 11.93
CA THR A 252 11.83 -21.33 13.22
C THR A 252 12.56 -20.00 13.38
N HIS A 253 13.08 -19.42 12.31
CA HIS A 253 13.68 -18.07 12.36
C HIS A 253 12.66 -17.03 12.83
N PHE A 254 11.44 -17.00 12.27
CA PHE A 254 10.43 -16.01 12.63
C PHE A 254 9.89 -16.20 14.05
N SER A 255 9.67 -17.42 14.48
CA SER A 255 9.29 -17.71 15.86
C SER A 255 10.43 -17.43 16.85
N GLY A 256 11.67 -17.73 16.48
CA GLY A 256 12.85 -17.47 17.30
C GLY A 256 13.13 -15.98 17.51
N ILE A 257 12.99 -15.15 16.46
CA ILE A 257 13.16 -13.69 16.60
C ILE A 257 12.06 -13.09 17.45
N ALA A 258 10.82 -13.57 17.33
CA ALA A 258 9.70 -13.15 18.13
C ALA A 258 9.94 -13.47 19.62
N GLU A 259 10.36 -14.69 19.94
CA GLU A 259 10.64 -15.12 21.30
C GLU A 259 11.81 -14.36 21.92
N ARG A 260 12.91 -14.19 21.19
CA ARG A 260 14.06 -13.42 21.70
C ARG A 260 13.70 -11.94 21.98
N THR A 261 12.89 -11.36 21.12
CA THR A 261 12.39 -9.98 21.28
C THR A 261 11.44 -9.89 22.47
N ARG A 262 10.58 -10.88 22.67
CA ARG A 262 9.69 -11.00 23.83
C ARG A 262 10.52 -11.05 25.12
N GLN A 263 11.53 -11.90 25.20
CA GLN A 263 12.40 -12.03 26.38
C GLN A 263 13.09 -10.71 26.73
N ARG A 264 13.58 -9.97 25.71
CA ARG A 264 14.13 -8.63 25.93
C ARG A 264 13.08 -7.67 26.50
N LEU A 265 11.88 -7.65 25.94
CA LEU A 265 10.79 -6.79 26.41
C LEU A 265 10.42 -7.09 27.87
N LEU A 266 10.31 -8.37 28.23
CA LEU A 266 10.02 -8.79 29.60
C LEU A 266 11.12 -8.35 30.57
N LEU A 267 12.38 -8.48 30.16
CA LEU A 267 13.52 -7.99 30.93
C LEU A 267 13.45 -6.49 31.17
N LEU A 268 13.24 -5.71 30.12
CA LEU A 268 13.18 -4.24 30.18
C LEU A 268 12.01 -3.73 31.02
N SER A 269 10.87 -4.40 30.94
CA SER A 269 9.66 -4.05 31.69
C SER A 269 9.60 -4.65 33.09
N ASN A 270 10.55 -5.50 33.46
CA ASN A 270 10.54 -6.28 34.69
C ASN A 270 9.23 -7.07 34.88
N THR A 271 8.71 -7.65 33.78
CA THR A 271 7.45 -8.44 33.71
C THR A 271 7.79 -9.91 33.58
N THR A 272 7.09 -10.77 34.31
CA THR A 272 7.25 -12.24 34.21
C THR A 272 6.45 -12.78 33.01
N ASP A 273 6.73 -14.05 32.61
CA ASP A 273 5.99 -14.73 31.57
C ASP A 273 4.50 -14.89 31.92
N GLU A 274 4.19 -15.27 33.17
CA GLU A 274 2.81 -15.43 33.64
C GLU A 274 2.05 -14.09 33.63
N GLU A 275 2.71 -13.01 34.07
CA GLU A 275 2.11 -11.67 34.03
C GLU A 275 1.83 -11.23 32.60
N TRP A 276 2.79 -11.43 31.68
CA TRP A 276 2.61 -11.08 30.28
C TRP A 276 1.47 -11.83 29.62
N ASP A 277 1.38 -13.15 29.88
CA ASP A 277 0.34 -13.98 29.29
C ASP A 277 -1.06 -13.65 29.83
N GLY A 278 -1.14 -13.12 31.06
CA GLY A 278 -2.36 -12.61 31.69
C GLY A 278 -2.80 -11.22 31.21
N LEU A 279 -1.96 -10.48 30.49
CA LEU A 279 -2.29 -9.12 30.03
C LEU A 279 -3.28 -9.13 28.86
N THR A 280 -4.15 -8.12 28.87
CA THR A 280 -4.96 -7.75 27.71
C THR A 280 -4.09 -7.21 26.58
N PRO A 281 -4.57 -7.20 25.31
CA PRO A 281 -3.86 -6.56 24.20
C PRO A 281 -3.45 -5.11 24.49
N ALA A 282 -4.30 -4.34 25.19
CA ALA A 282 -4.02 -2.97 25.59
C ALA A 282 -2.88 -2.89 26.64
N GLY A 283 -2.86 -3.82 27.60
CA GLY A 283 -1.77 -3.88 28.60
C GLY A 283 -0.43 -4.25 27.97
N LYS A 284 -0.42 -5.18 27.02
CA LYS A 284 0.78 -5.52 26.21
C LYS A 284 1.28 -4.30 25.43
N GLU A 285 0.37 -3.54 24.85
CA GLU A 285 0.68 -2.31 24.12
C GLU A 285 1.33 -1.24 25.02
N GLU A 286 0.79 -1.05 26.21
CA GLU A 286 1.33 -0.09 27.18
C GLU A 286 2.79 -0.42 27.55
N ILE A 287 3.08 -1.70 27.81
CA ILE A 287 4.44 -2.17 28.09
C ILE A 287 5.37 -1.95 26.88
N ALA A 288 4.94 -2.36 25.68
CA ALA A 288 5.75 -2.19 24.49
C ALA A 288 6.08 -0.72 24.18
N ARG A 289 5.15 0.19 24.46
CA ARG A 289 5.38 1.64 24.35
C ARG A 289 6.30 2.19 25.43
N ALA A 290 6.13 1.74 26.67
CA ALA A 290 6.99 2.17 27.77
C ALA A 290 8.47 1.82 27.51
N CYS A 291 8.72 0.64 26.95
CA CYS A 291 10.09 0.14 26.68
C CYS A 291 10.64 0.54 25.28
N MET A 292 9.91 1.30 24.46
CA MET A 292 10.31 1.54 23.07
C MET A 292 11.67 2.20 22.89
N HIS A 293 12.08 3.08 23.81
CA HIS A 293 13.38 3.77 23.77
C HIS A 293 14.55 2.94 24.29
N GLU A 294 14.24 1.85 25.04
CA GLU A 294 15.24 0.94 25.59
C GLU A 294 15.38 -0.34 24.79
N MET A 295 14.39 -0.63 23.93
CA MET A 295 14.40 -1.82 23.07
C MET A 295 15.61 -1.79 22.13
N PHE A 296 15.92 -0.63 21.56
CA PHE A 296 17.08 -0.39 20.71
C PHE A 296 17.76 0.90 21.08
N THR A 297 19.09 0.87 21.09
CA THR A 297 19.93 2.07 21.11
C THR A 297 20.16 2.54 19.69
N ILE A 298 19.92 3.81 19.41
CA ILE A 298 20.21 4.39 18.08
C ILE A 298 21.67 4.84 18.05
N ASP A 299 22.44 4.26 17.14
CA ASP A 299 23.85 4.63 16.94
C ASP A 299 23.95 6.04 16.32
N PRO A 300 24.96 6.86 16.68
CA PRO A 300 25.15 8.19 16.11
C PRO A 300 25.29 8.24 14.59
N SER A 301 25.68 7.13 13.95
CA SER A 301 25.78 7.02 12.50
C SER A 301 24.40 6.97 11.79
N PHE A 302 23.32 6.72 12.53
CA PHE A 302 21.97 6.58 11.97
C PHE A 302 21.45 7.90 11.37
N GLU A 303 21.57 9.02 12.08
CA GLU A 303 21.02 10.30 11.65
C GLU A 303 21.62 10.80 10.32
N PRO A 304 22.96 10.86 10.13
CA PRO A 304 23.53 11.27 8.85
C PRO A 304 23.13 10.35 7.69
N GLN A 305 22.96 9.04 7.90
CA GLN A 305 22.51 8.12 6.87
C GLN A 305 21.03 8.32 6.51
N ILE A 306 20.16 8.59 7.47
CA ILE A 306 18.76 8.96 7.18
C ILE A 306 18.70 10.25 6.35
N LEU A 307 19.49 11.26 6.69
CA LEU A 307 19.55 12.52 5.93
C LEU A 307 20.06 12.29 4.49
N ALA A 308 21.05 11.43 4.32
CA ALA A 308 21.55 11.03 2.99
C ALA A 308 20.45 10.33 2.17
N SER A 309 19.69 9.40 2.76
CA SER A 309 18.59 8.71 2.09
C SER A 309 17.48 9.66 1.64
N VAL A 310 17.16 10.67 2.45
CA VAL A 310 16.20 11.73 2.09
C VAL A 310 16.64 12.45 0.81
N GLU A 311 17.91 12.85 0.75
CA GLU A 311 18.46 13.56 -0.43
C GLU A 311 18.45 12.68 -1.68
N GLU A 312 18.70 11.38 -1.55
CA GLU A 312 18.62 10.42 -2.67
C GLU A 312 17.19 10.36 -3.23
N TYR A 313 16.16 10.25 -2.37
CA TYR A 313 14.77 10.23 -2.80
C TYR A 313 14.35 11.53 -3.48
N TYR A 314 14.74 12.69 -2.95
CA TYR A 314 14.46 13.97 -3.61
C TYR A 314 15.21 14.12 -4.94
N THR A 315 16.37 13.48 -5.08
CA THR A 315 17.13 13.50 -6.33
C THR A 315 16.39 12.80 -7.47
N LEU A 316 15.63 11.72 -7.17
CA LEU A 316 14.80 11.03 -8.17
C LEU A 316 13.72 11.93 -8.76
N VAL A 317 13.20 12.90 -7.99
CA VAL A 317 12.12 13.79 -8.45
C VAL A 317 12.63 15.08 -9.09
N ARG A 318 13.93 15.38 -9.02
CA ARG A 318 14.52 16.55 -9.66
C ARG A 318 14.40 16.46 -11.18
N GLY A 319 13.76 17.46 -11.78
CA GLY A 319 13.57 17.53 -13.24
C GLY A 319 12.27 16.91 -13.75
N MET A 320 11.45 16.32 -12.87
CA MET A 320 10.11 15.87 -13.22
C MET A 320 9.15 17.05 -13.44
N GLU A 321 8.09 16.83 -14.21
CA GLU A 321 6.98 17.76 -14.30
C GLU A 321 6.34 17.96 -12.92
N LYS A 322 5.96 19.22 -12.62
CA LYS A 322 5.53 19.62 -11.27
C LYS A 322 4.41 18.73 -10.69
N HIS A 323 3.37 18.43 -11.47
CA HIS A 323 2.25 17.62 -10.99
C HIS A 323 2.67 16.18 -10.64
N LEU A 324 3.60 15.61 -11.41
CA LEU A 324 4.16 14.29 -11.11
C LEU A 324 5.07 14.34 -9.90
N SER A 325 5.92 15.35 -9.82
CA SER A 325 6.78 15.61 -8.66
C SER A 325 5.97 15.70 -7.37
N ASP A 326 4.84 16.43 -7.38
CA ASP A 326 3.98 16.57 -6.21
C ASP A 326 3.40 15.21 -5.73
N VAL A 327 2.97 14.34 -6.68
CA VAL A 327 2.50 12.98 -6.36
C VAL A 327 3.62 12.14 -5.78
N VAL A 328 4.77 12.10 -6.45
CA VAL A 328 5.91 11.29 -6.04
C VAL A 328 6.44 11.73 -4.68
N CYS A 329 6.56 13.05 -4.45
CA CYS A 329 6.96 13.59 -3.15
C CYS A 329 6.00 13.21 -2.01
N SER A 330 4.72 12.99 -2.29
CA SER A 330 3.77 12.57 -1.26
C SER A 330 4.07 11.18 -0.66
N PHE A 331 4.85 10.34 -1.34
CA PHE A 331 5.28 9.04 -0.84
C PHE A 331 6.57 9.08 -0.01
N ILE A 332 7.38 10.15 -0.10
CA ILE A 332 8.67 10.22 0.61
C ILE A 332 8.53 10.02 2.11
N PRO A 333 7.59 10.66 2.83
CA PRO A 333 7.44 10.44 4.26
C PRO A 333 7.14 8.98 4.61
N ASN A 334 6.37 8.28 3.78
CA ASN A 334 6.09 6.86 3.97
C ASN A 334 7.33 6.01 3.72
N ILE A 335 8.08 6.28 2.65
CA ILE A 335 9.34 5.57 2.34
C ILE A 335 10.34 5.77 3.49
N LEU A 336 10.45 6.96 4.07
CA LEU A 336 11.30 7.20 5.23
C LEU A 336 10.88 6.39 6.46
N ASN A 337 9.58 6.29 6.72
CA ASN A 337 9.08 5.41 7.78
C ASN A 337 9.49 3.95 7.52
N TYR A 338 9.36 3.47 6.27
CA TYR A 338 9.80 2.12 5.92
C TYR A 338 11.33 1.98 5.99
N THR A 339 12.11 3.02 5.72
CA THR A 339 13.58 2.97 5.91
C THR A 339 13.92 2.70 7.38
N VAL A 340 13.27 3.42 8.30
CA VAL A 340 13.46 3.19 9.75
C VAL A 340 12.99 1.80 10.17
N LEU A 341 11.83 1.35 9.67
CA LEU A 341 11.30 0.00 9.93
C LEU A 341 12.26 -1.08 9.44
N PHE A 342 12.75 -0.98 8.20
CA PHE A 342 13.66 -1.97 7.63
C PHE A 342 15.02 -1.97 8.32
N ALA A 343 15.55 -0.79 8.67
CA ALA A 343 16.78 -0.71 9.47
C ALA A 343 16.61 -1.43 10.82
N THR A 344 15.47 -1.26 11.48
CA THR A 344 15.17 -1.97 12.75
C THR A 344 15.04 -3.49 12.53
N HIS A 345 14.40 -3.92 11.43
CA HIS A 345 14.31 -5.33 11.08
C HIS A 345 15.70 -5.94 10.80
N LEU A 346 16.57 -5.22 10.11
CA LEU A 346 17.94 -5.65 9.84
C LEU A 346 18.77 -5.73 11.11
N ALA A 347 18.64 -4.76 12.02
CA ALA A 347 19.27 -4.82 13.34
C ALA A 347 18.84 -6.08 14.11
N LEU A 348 17.56 -6.43 14.10
CA LEU A 348 17.08 -7.68 14.71
C LEU A 348 17.63 -8.94 14.03
N MET A 349 17.72 -8.95 12.73
CA MET A 349 18.36 -10.06 12.00
C MET A 349 19.85 -10.22 12.39
N ARG A 350 20.56 -9.10 12.60
CA ARG A 350 21.94 -9.11 13.10
C ARG A 350 22.00 -9.66 14.53
N VAL A 351 21.07 -9.29 15.40
CA VAL A 351 20.95 -9.86 16.75
C VAL A 351 20.81 -11.40 16.68
N MET A 352 20.00 -11.91 15.75
CA MET A 352 19.84 -13.36 15.55
C MET A 352 21.09 -14.01 14.96
N ARG A 353 21.67 -13.41 13.92
CA ARG A 353 22.85 -13.93 13.23
C ARG A 353 24.05 -14.05 14.15
N ASP A 354 24.28 -13.01 14.96
CA ASP A 354 25.47 -12.88 15.82
C ASP A 354 25.22 -13.42 17.24
N ASP A 355 24.06 -14.06 17.45
CA ASP A 355 23.60 -14.60 18.74
C ASP A 355 23.71 -13.61 19.91
N ILE A 356 23.39 -12.33 19.66
CA ILE A 356 23.47 -11.27 20.67
C ILE A 356 22.46 -11.54 21.77
N PRO A 357 22.88 -11.62 23.06
CA PRO A 357 21.99 -11.88 24.18
C PRO A 357 20.84 -10.84 24.31
N HIS A 358 19.72 -11.26 24.90
CA HIS A 358 18.56 -10.34 25.10
C HIS A 358 18.80 -9.27 26.16
N ASP A 359 19.78 -9.44 27.05
CA ASP A 359 20.24 -8.45 28.04
C ASP A 359 21.34 -7.52 27.53
N ALA A 360 21.90 -7.78 26.33
CA ALA A 360 22.88 -6.92 25.70
C ALA A 360 22.23 -5.68 25.05
N ASP A 361 23.04 -4.69 24.70
CA ASP A 361 22.59 -3.50 24.01
C ASP A 361 22.36 -3.80 22.51
N TRP A 362 21.09 -3.78 22.08
CA TRP A 362 20.71 -3.92 20.69
C TRP A 362 20.74 -2.58 19.96
N LYS A 363 21.53 -2.46 18.91
CA LYS A 363 21.76 -1.21 18.20
C LYS A 363 21.17 -1.21 16.82
N VAL A 364 20.56 -0.08 16.44
CA VAL A 364 20.26 0.23 15.04
C VAL A 364 21.32 1.22 14.55
N THR A 365 22.01 0.87 13.47
CA THR A 365 23.19 1.59 12.98
C THR A 365 22.92 2.28 11.64
N GLY A 366 23.86 3.14 11.22
CA GLY A 366 23.85 3.74 9.90
C GLY A 366 23.96 2.70 8.77
N ASP A 367 24.69 1.60 9.01
CA ASP A 367 24.81 0.49 8.04
C ASP A 367 23.45 -0.18 7.83
N ASP A 368 22.64 -0.36 8.89
CA ASP A 368 21.29 -0.90 8.76
C ASP A 368 20.38 0.05 7.91
N VAL A 369 20.57 1.38 8.07
CA VAL A 369 19.88 2.39 7.23
C VAL A 369 20.33 2.32 5.78
N GLU A 370 21.63 2.19 5.51
CA GLU A 370 22.18 2.09 4.16
C GLU A 370 21.60 0.89 3.42
N VAL A 371 21.59 -0.28 4.06
CA VAL A 371 21.02 -1.51 3.49
C VAL A 371 19.50 -1.38 3.29
N ALA A 372 18.79 -0.77 4.22
CA ALA A 372 17.36 -0.50 4.09
C ALA A 372 17.08 0.45 2.92
N THR A 373 17.88 1.50 2.78
CA THR A 373 17.77 2.50 1.70
C THR A 373 18.03 1.86 0.34
N GLU A 374 19.01 0.97 0.20
CA GLU A 374 19.28 0.23 -1.03
C GLU A 374 18.02 -0.48 -1.56
N ILE A 375 17.29 -1.14 -0.69
CA ILE A 375 16.07 -1.88 -1.03
C ILE A 375 14.94 -0.92 -1.41
N LEU A 376 14.72 0.08 -0.58
CA LEU A 376 13.59 1.01 -0.73
C LEU A 376 13.79 1.98 -1.88
N TYR A 377 15.04 2.37 -2.18
CA TYR A 377 15.37 3.18 -3.33
C TYR A 377 14.99 2.48 -4.64
N ASP A 378 15.31 1.17 -4.77
CA ASP A 378 14.93 0.37 -5.94
C ASP A 378 13.40 0.28 -6.10
N ILE A 379 12.67 0.13 -4.99
CA ILE A 379 11.21 0.12 -4.97
C ILE A 379 10.65 1.49 -5.41
N TYR A 380 11.22 2.56 -4.87
CA TYR A 380 10.76 3.93 -5.14
C TYR A 380 11.08 4.35 -6.58
N GLU A 381 12.26 3.97 -7.12
CA GLU A 381 12.60 4.18 -8.54
C GLU A 381 11.58 3.49 -9.46
N GLN A 382 11.20 2.25 -9.18
CA GLN A 382 10.18 1.54 -9.96
C GLN A 382 8.79 2.17 -9.83
N LEU A 383 8.45 2.70 -8.66
CA LEU A 383 7.22 3.47 -8.47
C LEU A 383 7.21 4.73 -9.33
N VAL A 384 8.31 5.48 -9.36
CA VAL A 384 8.48 6.67 -10.19
C VAL A 384 8.30 6.33 -11.67
N LEU A 385 8.98 5.28 -12.16
CA LEU A 385 8.85 4.82 -13.55
C LEU A 385 7.40 4.41 -13.91
N TRP A 386 6.69 3.79 -12.99
CA TRP A 386 5.29 3.45 -13.20
C TRP A 386 4.42 4.69 -13.29
N LEU A 387 4.59 5.65 -12.38
CA LEU A 387 3.86 6.91 -12.40
C LEU A 387 4.13 7.72 -13.67
N GLU A 388 5.37 7.75 -14.15
CA GLU A 388 5.73 8.37 -15.43
C GLU A 388 5.05 7.69 -16.62
N SER A 389 4.96 6.36 -16.62
CA SER A 389 4.30 5.62 -17.70
C SER A 389 2.77 5.80 -17.70
N GLU A 390 2.16 5.95 -16.52
CA GLU A 390 0.73 6.20 -16.37
C GLU A 390 0.35 7.69 -16.57
N VAL A 391 1.32 8.59 -16.62
CA VAL A 391 1.13 10.04 -16.82
C VAL A 391 0.76 10.42 -18.26
N GLU A 392 0.66 9.49 -19.18
CA GLU A 392 -0.28 9.69 -20.31
C GLU A 392 -1.68 10.11 -19.82
N VAL A 393 -2.04 9.74 -18.60
CA VAL A 393 -3.23 10.22 -17.90
C VAL A 393 -3.11 11.69 -17.52
N GLY A 394 -1.94 12.15 -17.08
CA GLY A 394 -1.65 13.59 -16.85
C GLY A 394 -1.66 14.37 -18.13
N ALA A 395 -1.07 13.87 -19.20
CA ALA A 395 -1.14 14.51 -20.52
C ALA A 395 -2.58 14.61 -21.02
N LYS A 396 -3.41 13.55 -20.85
CA LYS A 396 -4.85 13.61 -21.15
C LYS A 396 -5.62 14.54 -20.21
N ALA A 397 -5.25 14.61 -18.93
CA ALA A 397 -5.85 15.56 -17.98
C ALA A 397 -5.41 16.99 -18.25
N ALA A 398 -4.12 17.23 -18.52
CA ALA A 398 -3.58 18.53 -18.94
C ALA A 398 -4.17 18.94 -20.29
N GLU A 399 -4.31 18.02 -21.24
CA GLU A 399 -4.99 18.26 -22.51
C GLU A 399 -6.48 18.59 -22.30
N LYS A 400 -7.14 17.95 -21.32
CA LYS A 400 -8.53 18.27 -20.96
C LYS A 400 -8.66 19.64 -20.29
N VAL A 401 -7.71 20.01 -19.43
CA VAL A 401 -7.63 21.35 -18.82
C VAL A 401 -7.33 22.39 -19.90
N ALA A 402 -6.32 22.15 -20.74
CA ALA A 402 -6.01 23.03 -21.87
C ALA A 402 -7.20 23.19 -22.81
N ARG A 403 -7.93 22.10 -23.11
CA ARG A 403 -9.18 22.17 -23.89
C ARG A 403 -10.28 22.95 -23.16
N ARG A 404 -10.42 22.81 -21.83
CA ARG A 404 -11.34 23.63 -21.03
C ARG A 404 -11.02 25.10 -21.18
N ASP A 405 -9.74 25.47 -21.08
CA ASP A 405 -9.26 26.87 -21.20
C ASP A 405 -9.44 27.40 -22.63
N GLU A 406 -9.16 26.59 -23.64
CA GLU A 406 -9.42 26.92 -25.05
C GLU A 406 -10.90 27.24 -25.29
N TRP A 407 -11.81 26.41 -24.77
CA TRP A 407 -13.26 26.60 -24.88
C TRP A 407 -13.74 27.77 -24.04
N SER A 408 -13.20 27.98 -22.85
CA SER A 408 -13.48 29.15 -22.00
C SER A 408 -13.09 30.43 -22.70
N ASN A 409 -11.92 30.47 -23.34
CA ASN A 409 -11.44 31.64 -24.09
C ASN A 409 -12.30 31.87 -25.33
N ALA A 410 -12.66 30.86 -26.07
CA ALA A 410 -13.57 30.97 -27.22
C ALA A 410 -14.94 31.50 -26.80
N PHE A 411 -15.46 31.05 -25.63
CA PHE A 411 -16.71 31.52 -25.08
C PHE A 411 -16.66 33.02 -24.68
N LYS A 412 -15.60 33.44 -23.97
CA LYS A 412 -15.43 34.81 -23.47
C LYS A 412 -15.38 35.88 -24.59
N VAL A 413 -14.91 35.52 -25.79
CA VAL A 413 -14.86 36.43 -26.92
C VAL A 413 -16.14 36.45 -27.78
N CYS A 414 -17.10 35.61 -27.46
CA CYS A 414 -18.40 35.60 -28.14
C CYS A 414 -19.35 36.66 -27.59
N LYS A 415 -20.22 37.17 -28.47
CA LYS A 415 -21.27 38.09 -28.04
C LYS A 415 -22.30 37.34 -27.18
N THR A 416 -22.51 37.83 -25.95
CA THR A 416 -23.52 37.30 -25.07
C THR A 416 -24.91 37.81 -25.43
N SER A 417 -25.91 36.99 -25.17
CA SER A 417 -27.32 37.31 -25.36
C SER A 417 -28.06 37.11 -24.04
N GLU A 418 -29.08 37.94 -23.81
CA GLU A 418 -30.05 37.72 -22.77
C GLU A 418 -31.17 36.83 -23.30
N ILE A 419 -31.57 35.79 -22.52
CA ILE A 419 -32.63 34.91 -22.85
C ILE A 419 -33.76 35.11 -21.80
N GLU A 420 -34.95 35.45 -22.26
CA GLU A 420 -36.10 35.71 -21.41
C GLU A 420 -36.34 34.55 -20.41
N GLY A 421 -36.42 34.86 -19.14
CA GLY A 421 -36.57 33.88 -18.06
C GLY A 421 -35.34 33.05 -17.71
N LYS A 422 -34.17 33.27 -18.37
CA LYS A 422 -32.92 32.57 -18.11
C LYS A 422 -31.74 33.50 -17.80
N GLY A 423 -31.96 34.82 -17.91
CA GLY A 423 -30.93 35.83 -17.66
C GLY A 423 -29.96 35.99 -18.83
N ASP A 424 -28.89 36.71 -18.56
CA ASP A 424 -27.81 37.06 -19.51
C ASP A 424 -26.66 36.02 -19.53
N GLY A 425 -25.67 36.26 -20.35
CA GLY A 425 -24.45 35.46 -20.44
C GLY A 425 -24.57 34.21 -21.33
N TRP A 426 -25.62 34.09 -22.14
CA TRP A 426 -25.78 33.03 -23.11
C TRP A 426 -25.11 33.36 -24.44
N VAL A 427 -24.43 32.39 -25.02
CA VAL A 427 -23.75 32.46 -26.32
C VAL A 427 -24.36 31.50 -27.29
N LEU A 428 -24.54 31.93 -28.55
CA LEU A 428 -25.01 31.01 -29.60
C LEU A 428 -23.94 29.94 -29.85
N LYS A 429 -24.33 28.68 -29.72
CA LYS A 429 -23.41 27.53 -29.82
C LYS A 429 -22.59 27.53 -31.13
N ASN A 430 -23.23 27.90 -32.25
CA ASN A 430 -22.55 27.98 -33.54
C ASN A 430 -21.51 29.06 -33.58
N ASP A 431 -21.78 30.24 -33.01
CA ASP A 431 -20.79 31.34 -32.97
C ASP A 431 -19.57 30.94 -32.13
N MET A 432 -19.77 30.27 -31.01
CA MET A 432 -18.70 29.72 -30.18
C MET A 432 -17.88 28.70 -30.98
N PHE A 433 -18.53 27.81 -31.73
CA PHE A 433 -17.85 26.82 -32.56
C PHE A 433 -17.05 27.43 -33.69
N ASP A 434 -17.58 28.45 -34.34
CA ASP A 434 -16.86 29.18 -35.40
C ASP A 434 -15.65 29.92 -34.85
N ARG A 435 -15.75 30.54 -33.66
CA ARG A 435 -14.64 31.16 -32.97
C ARG A 435 -13.56 30.14 -32.59
N TYR A 436 -13.96 29.03 -32.00
CA TYR A 436 -13.02 27.96 -31.64
C TYR A 436 -12.32 27.35 -32.87
N ALA A 437 -13.08 27.14 -33.98
CA ALA A 437 -12.52 26.66 -35.23
C ALA A 437 -11.47 27.64 -35.79
N ASN A 438 -11.76 28.94 -35.77
CA ASN A 438 -10.86 29.97 -36.29
C ASN A 438 -9.62 30.11 -35.41
N GLN A 439 -9.73 30.08 -34.07
CA GLN A 439 -8.59 30.16 -33.16
C GLN A 439 -7.59 29.04 -33.36
N LEU A 440 -8.08 27.85 -33.61
CA LEU A 440 -7.23 26.64 -33.67
C LEU A 440 -6.96 26.15 -35.10
N GLY A 441 -7.50 26.80 -36.12
CA GLY A 441 -7.36 26.36 -37.51
C GLY A 441 -7.96 24.98 -37.78
N LYS A 442 -9.05 24.60 -37.06
CA LYS A 442 -9.66 23.27 -37.14
C LYS A 442 -10.97 23.28 -37.93
N SER A 443 -11.28 22.14 -38.57
CA SER A 443 -12.55 21.98 -39.27
C SER A 443 -13.75 21.84 -38.32
N LYS A 444 -14.94 22.26 -38.76
CA LYS A 444 -16.18 22.15 -37.96
C LYS A 444 -16.45 20.72 -37.44
N PRO A 445 -16.30 19.62 -38.20
CA PRO A 445 -16.47 18.27 -37.68
C PRO A 445 -15.53 17.94 -36.51
N THR A 446 -14.29 18.43 -36.56
CA THR A 446 -13.31 18.27 -35.48
C THR A 446 -13.74 19.04 -34.24
N VAL A 447 -14.27 20.25 -34.40
CA VAL A 447 -14.80 21.07 -33.31
C VAL A 447 -15.98 20.40 -32.62
N TYR A 448 -16.93 19.84 -33.38
CA TYR A 448 -18.05 19.08 -32.82
C TYR A 448 -17.60 17.87 -31.99
N LYS A 449 -16.61 17.12 -32.47
CA LYS A 449 -16.05 15.99 -31.73
C LYS A 449 -15.41 16.43 -30.43
N ARG A 450 -14.59 17.48 -30.45
CA ARG A 450 -13.92 18.04 -29.26
C ARG A 450 -14.89 18.64 -28.26
N PHE A 451 -16.01 19.22 -28.71
CA PHE A 451 -17.03 19.77 -27.81
C PHE A 451 -17.69 18.67 -26.94
N LYS A 452 -17.90 17.47 -27.48
CA LYS A 452 -18.44 16.36 -26.69
C LYS A 452 -17.64 16.05 -25.45
N ASP A 453 -16.32 16.26 -25.51
CA ASP A 453 -15.42 16.01 -24.37
C ASP A 453 -15.58 17.05 -23.24
N VAL A 454 -16.14 18.21 -23.55
CA VAL A 454 -16.32 19.35 -22.63
C VAL A 454 -17.78 19.80 -22.48
N GLU A 455 -18.72 19.11 -23.13
CA GLU A 455 -20.15 19.48 -23.11
C GLU A 455 -20.70 19.59 -21.69
N GLY A 456 -20.19 18.79 -20.77
CA GLY A 456 -20.56 18.82 -19.35
C GLY A 456 -20.20 20.15 -18.63
N LEU A 457 -19.35 20.98 -19.21
CA LEU A 457 -18.98 22.31 -18.66
C LEU A 457 -19.97 23.40 -19.01
N PHE A 458 -20.95 23.12 -19.87
CA PHE A 458 -21.91 24.10 -20.34
C PHE A 458 -23.34 23.72 -19.97
N ASN A 459 -24.12 24.73 -19.60
CA ASN A 459 -25.56 24.66 -19.61
C ASN A 459 -26.03 24.92 -21.06
N THR A 460 -26.97 24.12 -21.54
CA THR A 460 -27.46 24.21 -22.92
C THR A 460 -28.95 24.56 -22.89
N TYR A 461 -29.36 25.53 -23.70
CA TYR A 461 -30.76 25.93 -23.84
C TYR A 461 -31.12 26.12 -25.31
N ARG A 462 -32.32 25.75 -25.69
CA ARG A 462 -32.80 25.84 -27.08
C ARG A 462 -33.93 26.83 -27.22
N VAL A 463 -33.78 27.77 -28.15
CA VAL A 463 -34.84 28.73 -28.52
C VAL A 463 -35.09 28.57 -30.04
N GLY A 464 -36.25 28.02 -30.39
CA GLY A 464 -36.56 27.70 -31.80
C GLY A 464 -35.50 26.74 -32.39
N ASN A 465 -34.88 27.13 -33.49
CA ASN A 465 -33.81 26.35 -34.15
C ASN A 465 -32.39 26.69 -33.63
N SER A 466 -32.28 27.63 -32.71
CA SER A 466 -31.00 28.06 -32.17
C SER A 466 -30.70 27.39 -30.85
N VAL A 467 -29.44 26.94 -30.67
CA VAL A 467 -28.93 26.36 -29.43
C VAL A 467 -27.96 27.35 -28.79
N TYR A 468 -28.22 27.69 -27.54
CA TYR A 468 -27.38 28.57 -26.74
C TYR A 468 -26.67 27.77 -25.66
N VAL A 469 -25.49 28.20 -25.30
CA VAL A 469 -24.68 27.63 -24.22
C VAL A 469 -24.24 28.73 -23.24
N ARG A 470 -24.14 28.36 -21.95
CA ARG A 470 -23.56 29.21 -20.92
C ARG A 470 -22.58 28.36 -20.11
N PHE A 471 -21.40 28.89 -19.85
CA PHE A 471 -20.41 28.22 -19.03
C PHE A 471 -20.98 28.02 -17.62
N LYS A 472 -20.81 26.84 -17.04
CA LYS A 472 -21.16 26.58 -15.63
C LYS A 472 -20.11 27.28 -14.79
N GLU A 473 -20.54 28.20 -13.95
CA GLU A 473 -19.71 28.73 -12.88
C GLU A 473 -19.53 27.61 -11.84
N ASP A 474 -18.28 27.40 -11.39
CA ASP A 474 -17.93 26.40 -10.38
C ASP A 474 -18.56 26.72 -9.02
#